data_1c841e54c2e995053be7628e8f3e3175
#
_entry.id   1c841e54c2e995053be7628e8f3e3175
#
_cell.length_a   1.000
_cell.length_b   1.000
_cell.length_c   1.000
_cell.angle_alpha   90.00
_cell.angle_beta   90.00
_cell.angle_gamma   90.00
#
_symmetry.space_group_name_H-M   'P 1'
#
loop_
_entity.id
_entity.type
_entity.pdbx_description
1 polymer ?
#
loop_
_entity_poly.entity_id
_entity_poly.type
_entity_poly.pdbx_seq_one_letter_code
_entity_poly.pdbx_strand_id
1 'polypeptide(L)'
;MHKVLKIILAVFIVASVEGSLVSAVSYVNQTDIDVIAASNKAYSDFIEVINDEKSVANGAALAQAAAASSAFNNVASHTFSSKLGVKYIKKSAEVKKYAGEIKVLLDKIAVVLRERDYNAVNQYLEQTHNSVKKYSAAVEEVNKAASESNLYAGCLFLLTTIAAAAMVIGSFIWFAIGRSKRLNHSLLEARKAVALSSLTPLAGAVILYTTFILTGSTNSADGIYIVANVLILIGLASYVSSIIKYIKLNDNTPTALPAHSTTKNRR
;
A
#
# COMPACT_ATOMS: atom_id res chain seq x y z
N MET A 1 -12.49 -22.80 24.36
CA MET A 1 -12.22 -21.35 24.36
C MET A 1 -10.74 -21.03 24.07
N HIS A 2 -9.73 -21.65 24.70
CA HIS A 2 -8.30 -21.41 24.43
C HIS A 2 -7.87 -21.66 22.97
N LYS A 3 -8.42 -22.69 22.29
CA LYS A 3 -8.09 -22.97 20.87
C LYS A 3 -8.56 -21.84 19.93
N VAL A 4 -9.79 -21.33 20.14
CA VAL A 4 -10.35 -20.25 19.31
C VAL A 4 -9.56 -18.93 19.51
N LEU A 5 -9.23 -18.60 20.77
CA LEU A 5 -8.44 -17.41 21.06
C LEU A 5 -7.02 -17.46 20.44
N LYS A 6 -6.38 -18.64 20.46
CA LYS A 6 -5.08 -18.85 19.80
C LYS A 6 -5.16 -18.68 18.28
N ILE A 7 -6.23 -19.19 17.64
CA ILE A 7 -6.45 -19.05 16.20
C ILE A 7 -6.66 -17.56 15.84
N ILE A 8 -7.54 -16.86 16.58
CA ILE A 8 -7.79 -15.43 16.34
C ILE A 8 -6.50 -14.62 16.50
N LEU A 9 -5.72 -14.90 17.55
CA LEU A 9 -4.45 -14.22 17.78
C LEU A 9 -3.43 -14.51 16.66
N ALA A 10 -3.32 -15.76 16.21
CA ALA A 10 -2.41 -16.14 15.13
C ALA A 10 -2.81 -15.45 13.81
N VAL A 11 -4.09 -15.46 13.43
CA VAL A 11 -4.60 -14.77 12.25
C VAL A 11 -4.34 -13.27 12.34
N PHE A 12 -4.55 -12.67 13.51
CA PHE A 12 -4.31 -11.24 13.71
C PHE A 12 -2.82 -10.89 13.61
N ILE A 13 -1.91 -11.69 14.19
CA ILE A 13 -0.47 -11.47 14.08
C ILE A 13 -0.03 -11.55 12.61
N VAL A 14 -0.46 -12.59 11.87
CA VAL A 14 -0.13 -12.75 10.45
C VAL A 14 -0.66 -11.55 9.65
N ALA A 15 -1.94 -11.19 9.81
CA ALA A 15 -2.54 -10.06 9.10
C ALA A 15 -1.85 -8.73 9.44
N SER A 16 -1.41 -8.53 10.70
CA SER A 16 -0.72 -7.31 11.12
C SER A 16 0.70 -7.21 10.57
N VAL A 17 1.43 -8.33 10.52
CA VAL A 17 2.77 -8.38 9.91
C VAL A 17 2.67 -8.14 8.42
N GLU A 18 1.75 -8.81 7.73
CA GLU A 18 1.51 -8.58 6.31
C GLU A 18 1.02 -7.16 6.04
N GLY A 19 0.11 -6.62 6.84
CA GLY A 19 -0.36 -5.24 6.76
C GLY A 19 0.77 -4.23 6.92
N SER A 20 1.72 -4.47 7.81
CA SER A 20 2.92 -3.62 7.98
C SER A 20 3.86 -3.68 6.78
N LEU A 21 4.02 -4.85 6.17
CA LEU A 21 4.78 -5.01 4.93
C LEU A 21 4.08 -4.33 3.74
N VAL A 22 2.76 -4.42 3.68
CA VAL A 22 1.94 -3.85 2.60
C VAL A 22 1.82 -2.33 2.72
N SER A 23 1.81 -1.75 3.92
CA SER A 23 1.87 -0.29 4.08
C SER A 23 3.16 0.30 3.50
N ALA A 24 4.25 -0.49 3.47
CA ALA A 24 5.48 -0.13 2.76
C ALA A 24 5.37 -0.30 1.22
N VAL A 25 4.37 -1.02 0.72
CA VAL A 25 4.18 -1.37 -0.71
C VAL A 25 3.08 -0.53 -1.38
N SER A 26 2.08 -0.03 -0.64
CA SER A 26 0.99 0.78 -1.21
C SER A 26 1.42 2.24 -1.42
N TYR A 27 2.38 2.44 -2.30
CA TYR A 27 2.99 3.73 -2.55
C TYR A 27 2.83 4.10 -4.03
N VAL A 28 1.94 5.04 -4.33
CA VAL A 28 1.98 5.72 -5.65
C VAL A 28 3.01 6.84 -5.54
N ASN A 29 4.13 6.68 -6.22
CA ASN A 29 5.12 7.74 -6.29
C ASN A 29 4.59 8.83 -7.23
N GLN A 30 4.14 9.95 -6.68
CA GLN A 30 3.69 11.09 -7.48
C GLN A 30 4.75 11.51 -8.48
N THR A 31 6.02 11.39 -8.13
CA THR A 31 7.15 11.69 -9.03
C THR A 31 7.16 10.80 -10.28
N ASP A 32 6.78 9.51 -10.17
CA ASP A 32 6.69 8.60 -11.32
C ASP A 32 5.58 9.06 -12.29
N ILE A 33 4.44 9.51 -11.74
CA ILE A 33 3.31 10.05 -12.50
C ILE A 33 3.69 11.36 -13.18
N ASP A 34 4.32 12.28 -12.45
CA ASP A 34 4.68 13.62 -12.94
C ASP A 34 5.67 13.55 -14.09
N VAL A 35 6.66 12.66 -14.01
CA VAL A 35 7.65 12.47 -15.07
C VAL A 35 7.01 11.91 -16.35
N ILE A 36 6.07 10.95 -16.23
CA ILE A 36 5.30 10.42 -17.35
C ILE A 36 4.37 11.50 -17.94
N ALA A 37 3.66 12.23 -17.11
CA ALA A 37 2.75 13.30 -17.55
C ALA A 37 3.50 14.43 -18.28
N ALA A 38 4.67 14.82 -17.78
CA ALA A 38 5.51 15.81 -18.42
C ALA A 38 5.98 15.37 -19.80
N SER A 39 6.35 14.09 -20.00
CA SER A 39 6.75 13.57 -21.31
C SER A 39 5.59 13.53 -22.31
N ASN A 40 4.41 13.12 -21.86
CA ASN A 40 3.20 13.13 -22.71
C ASN A 40 2.82 14.55 -23.15
N LYS A 41 2.87 15.52 -22.22
CA LYS A 41 2.62 16.91 -22.53
C LYS A 41 3.62 17.47 -23.52
N ALA A 42 4.93 17.24 -23.30
CA ALA A 42 5.97 17.74 -24.19
C ALA A 42 5.84 17.14 -25.61
N TYR A 43 5.41 15.88 -25.73
CA TYR A 43 5.13 15.28 -27.05
C TYR A 43 3.90 15.88 -27.70
N SER A 44 2.84 16.12 -26.97
CA SER A 44 1.64 16.80 -27.50
C SER A 44 1.97 18.21 -28.02
N ASP A 45 2.72 18.97 -27.23
CA ASP A 45 3.16 20.33 -27.59
C ASP A 45 4.06 20.28 -28.86
N PHE A 46 4.92 19.27 -29.00
CA PHE A 46 5.71 19.07 -30.20
C PHE A 46 4.86 18.74 -31.41
N ILE A 47 3.86 17.84 -31.31
CA ILE A 47 2.98 17.47 -32.42
C ILE A 47 2.15 18.67 -32.89
N GLU A 48 1.67 19.53 -31.97
CA GLU A 48 0.96 20.73 -32.31
C GLU A 48 1.82 21.68 -33.18
N VAL A 49 3.08 21.89 -32.77
CA VAL A 49 3.99 22.80 -33.44
C VAL A 49 4.52 22.26 -34.78
N ILE A 50 4.76 20.94 -34.89
CA ILE A 50 5.27 20.34 -36.15
C ILE A 50 4.23 20.34 -37.26
N ASN A 51 2.95 20.35 -36.92
CA ASN A 51 1.84 20.43 -37.88
C ASN A 51 1.55 21.84 -38.37
N ASP A 52 2.17 22.88 -37.79
CA ASP A 52 2.06 24.28 -38.26
C ASP A 52 3.27 24.66 -39.12
N GLU A 53 3.04 24.85 -40.42
CA GLU A 53 4.12 25.19 -41.37
C GLU A 53 4.91 26.42 -40.97
N LYS A 54 4.27 27.43 -40.35
CA LYS A 54 4.94 28.66 -39.89
C LYS A 54 5.88 28.38 -38.74
N SER A 55 5.46 27.51 -37.84
CA SER A 55 6.26 27.06 -36.68
C SER A 55 7.46 26.23 -37.09
N VAL A 56 7.33 25.43 -38.15
CA VAL A 56 8.46 24.69 -38.73
C VAL A 56 9.47 25.67 -39.37
N ALA A 57 8.96 26.67 -40.13
CA ALA A 57 9.80 27.61 -40.81
C ALA A 57 10.58 28.56 -39.87
N ASN A 58 10.02 28.92 -38.72
CA ASN A 58 10.66 29.81 -37.73
C ASN A 58 11.54 29.08 -36.67
N GLY A 59 11.67 27.77 -36.78
CA GLY A 59 12.50 26.95 -35.88
C GLY A 59 11.83 26.53 -34.54
N ALA A 60 10.56 26.88 -34.32
CA ALA A 60 9.83 26.49 -33.11
C ALA A 60 9.70 24.96 -32.99
N ALA A 61 9.47 24.26 -34.12
CA ALA A 61 9.40 22.80 -34.15
C ALA A 61 10.73 22.14 -33.69
N LEU A 62 11.87 22.73 -34.01
CA LEU A 62 13.17 22.25 -33.54
C LEU A 62 13.31 22.39 -32.02
N ALA A 63 12.89 23.55 -31.46
CA ALA A 63 12.92 23.77 -30.02
C ALA A 63 12.01 22.78 -29.28
N GLN A 64 10.81 22.53 -29.79
CA GLN A 64 9.87 21.59 -29.20
C GLN A 64 10.32 20.11 -29.33
N ALA A 65 10.95 19.74 -30.44
CA ALA A 65 11.57 18.42 -30.59
C ALA A 65 12.65 18.17 -29.52
N ALA A 66 13.49 19.18 -29.26
CA ALA A 66 14.50 19.11 -28.21
C ALA A 66 13.89 19.06 -26.80
N ALA A 67 12.84 19.83 -26.53
CA ALA A 67 12.12 19.78 -25.26
C ALA A 67 11.46 18.42 -25.01
N ALA A 68 10.78 17.86 -26.02
CA ALA A 68 10.19 16.53 -25.96
C ALA A 68 11.27 15.45 -25.76
N SER A 69 12.38 15.51 -26.50
CA SER A 69 13.52 14.60 -26.32
C SER A 69 14.05 14.62 -24.87
N SER A 70 14.21 15.81 -24.30
CA SER A 70 14.63 15.98 -22.90
C SER A 70 13.63 15.36 -21.91
N ALA A 71 12.33 15.57 -22.12
CA ALA A 71 11.28 15.01 -21.26
C ALA A 71 11.29 13.45 -21.31
N PHE A 72 11.42 12.85 -22.49
CA PHE A 72 11.53 11.38 -22.60
C PHE A 72 12.86 10.85 -22.04
N ASN A 73 13.94 11.61 -22.14
CA ASN A 73 15.20 11.25 -21.48
C ASN A 73 15.05 11.22 -19.95
N ASN A 74 14.26 12.13 -19.38
CA ASN A 74 13.96 12.13 -17.95
C ASN A 74 13.20 10.85 -17.56
N VAL A 75 12.22 10.38 -18.35
CA VAL A 75 11.54 9.10 -18.11
C VAL A 75 12.52 7.92 -18.23
N ALA A 76 13.36 7.90 -19.28
CA ALA A 76 14.30 6.81 -19.53
C ALA A 76 15.35 6.66 -18.42
N SER A 77 15.78 7.77 -17.81
CA SER A 77 16.74 7.79 -16.69
C SER A 77 16.09 7.72 -15.32
N HIS A 78 14.76 7.90 -15.22
CA HIS A 78 14.03 7.94 -13.95
C HIS A 78 14.16 6.63 -13.18
N THR A 79 14.29 6.73 -11.85
CA THR A 79 14.25 5.57 -10.96
C THR A 79 12.84 5.39 -10.42
N PHE A 80 12.08 4.48 -11.04
CA PHE A 80 10.75 4.15 -10.61
C PHE A 80 10.73 3.51 -9.22
N SER A 81 9.67 3.73 -8.46
CA SER A 81 9.54 3.24 -7.10
C SER A 81 9.61 1.70 -7.03
N SER A 82 10.52 1.18 -6.22
CA SER A 82 10.60 -0.25 -5.93
C SER A 82 9.51 -0.74 -4.96
N LYS A 83 8.80 0.18 -4.31
CA LYS A 83 7.80 -0.13 -3.28
C LYS A 83 6.52 -0.76 -3.85
N LEU A 84 6.24 -0.59 -5.14
CA LEU A 84 5.05 -1.13 -5.83
C LEU A 84 5.20 -2.58 -6.32
N GLY A 85 6.27 -3.26 -5.92
CA GLY A 85 6.49 -4.67 -6.17
C GLY A 85 7.11 -5.00 -7.52
N VAL A 86 7.44 -6.29 -7.70
CA VAL A 86 8.21 -6.80 -8.86
C VAL A 86 7.50 -6.58 -10.19
N LYS A 87 6.16 -6.71 -10.23
CA LYS A 87 5.37 -6.51 -11.46
C LYS A 87 5.47 -5.07 -11.94
N TYR A 88 5.35 -4.11 -11.03
CA TYR A 88 5.48 -2.68 -11.32
C TYR A 88 6.89 -2.34 -11.84
N ILE A 89 7.94 -2.85 -11.16
CA ILE A 89 9.35 -2.64 -11.59
C ILE A 89 9.58 -3.18 -13.00
N LYS A 90 9.07 -4.39 -13.29
CA LYS A 90 9.22 -5.00 -14.63
C LYS A 90 8.51 -4.18 -15.70
N LYS A 91 7.31 -3.68 -15.43
CA LYS A 91 6.53 -2.88 -16.39
C LYS A 91 7.11 -1.46 -16.54
N SER A 92 7.62 -0.85 -15.48
CA SER A 92 8.31 0.44 -15.58
C SER A 92 9.63 0.36 -16.38
N ALA A 93 10.29 -0.79 -16.42
CA ALA A 93 11.44 -1.00 -17.29
C ALA A 93 11.04 -0.96 -18.78
N GLU A 94 9.85 -1.45 -19.15
CA GLU A 94 9.32 -1.33 -20.52
C GLU A 94 9.03 0.15 -20.87
N VAL A 95 8.44 0.91 -19.93
CA VAL A 95 8.23 2.37 -20.10
C VAL A 95 9.55 3.09 -20.36
N LYS A 96 10.60 2.83 -19.56
CA LYS A 96 11.94 3.39 -19.75
C LYS A 96 12.52 3.06 -21.11
N LYS A 97 12.40 1.80 -21.55
CA LYS A 97 12.87 1.34 -22.86
C LYS A 97 12.23 2.14 -23.99
N TYR A 98 10.91 2.23 -24.01
CA TYR A 98 10.21 2.94 -25.07
C TYR A 98 10.43 4.46 -25.00
N ALA A 99 10.57 5.04 -23.82
CA ALA A 99 10.96 6.43 -23.66
C ALA A 99 12.34 6.70 -24.27
N GLY A 100 13.31 5.80 -24.07
CA GLY A 100 14.62 5.89 -24.70
C GLY A 100 14.57 5.79 -26.23
N GLU A 101 13.74 4.91 -26.79
CA GLU A 101 13.52 4.80 -28.23
C GLU A 101 12.92 6.10 -28.82
N ILE A 102 11.90 6.68 -28.15
CA ILE A 102 11.27 7.94 -28.56
C ILE A 102 12.28 9.09 -28.51
N LYS A 103 13.08 9.17 -27.44
CA LYS A 103 14.15 10.18 -27.30
C LYS A 103 15.08 10.14 -28.49
N VAL A 104 15.58 8.97 -28.90
CA VAL A 104 16.48 8.81 -30.04
C VAL A 104 15.83 9.25 -31.34
N LEU A 105 14.55 8.96 -31.55
CA LEU A 105 13.81 9.37 -32.75
C LEU A 105 13.59 10.89 -32.78
N LEU A 106 13.27 11.52 -31.65
CA LEU A 106 13.13 12.97 -31.52
C LEU A 106 14.46 13.69 -31.78
N ASP A 107 15.57 13.15 -31.30
CA ASP A 107 16.91 13.68 -31.62
C ASP A 107 17.18 13.64 -33.12
N LYS A 108 16.84 12.52 -33.81
CA LYS A 108 16.95 12.43 -35.28
C LYS A 108 16.05 13.44 -35.99
N ILE A 109 14.81 13.61 -35.54
CA ILE A 109 13.89 14.65 -36.06
C ILE A 109 14.52 16.04 -35.92
N ALA A 110 15.13 16.34 -34.78
CA ALA A 110 15.79 17.62 -34.55
C ALA A 110 16.96 17.86 -35.51
N VAL A 111 17.70 16.79 -35.90
CA VAL A 111 18.79 16.88 -36.91
C VAL A 111 18.23 17.17 -38.30
N VAL A 112 17.25 16.36 -38.76
CA VAL A 112 16.71 16.51 -40.12
C VAL A 112 15.89 17.80 -40.30
N LEU A 113 15.32 18.35 -39.23
CA LEU A 113 14.70 19.66 -39.22
C LEU A 113 15.72 20.78 -39.48
N ARG A 114 16.93 20.67 -38.93
CA ARG A 114 18.04 21.62 -39.21
C ARG A 114 18.50 21.52 -40.66
N GLU A 115 18.52 20.31 -41.21
CA GLU A 115 18.90 20.03 -42.59
C GLU A 115 17.77 20.35 -43.59
N ARG A 116 16.57 20.63 -43.11
CA ARG A 116 15.35 20.90 -43.91
C ARG A 116 14.94 19.70 -44.79
N ASP A 117 15.27 18.48 -44.37
CA ASP A 117 14.83 17.23 -45.02
C ASP A 117 13.46 16.81 -44.47
N TYR A 118 12.42 17.40 -45.01
CA TYR A 118 11.02 17.14 -44.55
C TYR A 118 10.54 15.72 -44.89
N ASN A 119 11.13 15.04 -45.89
CA ASN A 119 10.81 13.64 -46.18
C ASN A 119 11.31 12.73 -45.03
N ALA A 120 12.53 12.94 -44.57
CA ALA A 120 13.09 12.22 -43.43
C ALA A 120 12.33 12.57 -42.11
N VAL A 121 11.87 13.84 -41.97
CA VAL A 121 11.02 14.23 -40.81
C VAL A 121 9.78 13.36 -40.76
N ASN A 122 9.03 13.22 -41.89
CA ASN A 122 7.79 12.43 -41.92
C ASN A 122 8.07 10.96 -41.60
N GLN A 123 9.14 10.38 -42.12
CA GLN A 123 9.52 8.99 -41.82
C GLN A 123 9.81 8.77 -40.31
N TYR A 124 10.57 9.68 -39.68
CA TYR A 124 10.85 9.59 -38.25
C TYR A 124 9.63 9.90 -37.38
N LEU A 125 8.73 10.78 -37.80
CA LEU A 125 7.44 11.02 -37.12
C LEU A 125 6.59 9.76 -37.07
N GLU A 126 6.47 9.01 -38.19
CA GLU A 126 5.74 7.75 -38.20
C GLU A 126 6.35 6.71 -37.24
N GLN A 127 7.70 6.58 -37.24
CA GLN A 127 8.39 5.71 -36.30
C GLN A 127 8.18 6.14 -34.86
N THR A 128 8.23 7.45 -34.58
CA THR A 128 7.99 8.01 -33.26
C THR A 128 6.55 7.72 -32.81
N HIS A 129 5.56 7.90 -33.67
CA HIS A 129 4.16 7.61 -33.37
C HIS A 129 3.96 6.13 -33.00
N ASN A 130 4.61 5.20 -33.69
CA ASN A 130 4.56 3.78 -33.38
C ASN A 130 5.23 3.47 -32.01
N SER A 131 6.35 4.14 -31.68
CA SER A 131 6.99 3.99 -30.37
C SER A 131 6.17 4.61 -29.24
N VAL A 132 5.48 5.74 -29.49
CA VAL A 132 4.55 6.36 -28.53
C VAL A 132 3.34 5.46 -28.25
N LYS A 133 2.79 4.74 -29.23
CA LYS A 133 1.75 3.74 -28.99
C LYS A 133 2.23 2.64 -28.04
N LYS A 134 3.44 2.12 -28.24
CA LYS A 134 4.03 1.11 -27.36
C LYS A 134 4.29 1.68 -25.94
N TYR A 135 4.79 2.90 -25.88
CA TYR A 135 4.99 3.62 -24.62
C TYR A 135 3.68 3.80 -23.84
N SER A 136 2.62 4.27 -24.50
CA SER A 136 1.31 4.45 -23.88
C SER A 136 0.72 3.13 -23.35
N ALA A 137 0.85 2.05 -24.11
CA ALA A 137 0.45 0.72 -23.66
C ALA A 137 1.27 0.25 -22.45
N ALA A 138 2.58 0.50 -22.44
CA ALA A 138 3.43 0.18 -21.28
C ALA A 138 3.05 1.02 -20.04
N VAL A 139 2.72 2.30 -20.20
CA VAL A 139 2.23 3.16 -19.11
C VAL A 139 0.90 2.65 -18.56
N GLU A 140 -0.02 2.20 -19.41
CA GLU A 140 -1.28 1.60 -18.97
C GLU A 140 -1.04 0.33 -18.13
N GLU A 141 -0.11 -0.53 -18.55
CA GLU A 141 0.28 -1.72 -17.79
C GLU A 141 0.93 -1.39 -16.43
N VAL A 142 1.73 -0.31 -16.37
CA VAL A 142 2.28 0.20 -15.11
C VAL A 142 1.16 0.69 -14.18
N ASN A 143 0.21 1.47 -14.71
CA ASN A 143 -0.93 1.96 -13.93
C ASN A 143 -1.81 0.81 -13.41
N LYS A 144 -2.02 -0.22 -14.25
CA LYS A 144 -2.74 -1.43 -13.84
C LYS A 144 -2.00 -2.18 -12.73
N ALA A 145 -0.69 -2.36 -12.86
CA ALA A 145 0.13 -3.00 -11.82
C ALA A 145 0.12 -2.22 -10.50
N ALA A 146 0.13 -0.89 -10.54
CA ALA A 146 -0.02 -0.04 -9.37
C ALA A 146 -1.41 -0.18 -8.73
N SER A 147 -2.47 -0.19 -9.54
CA SER A 147 -3.86 -0.36 -9.08
C SER A 147 -4.08 -1.73 -8.42
N GLU A 148 -3.56 -2.80 -9.01
CA GLU A 148 -3.64 -4.15 -8.43
C GLU A 148 -2.91 -4.22 -7.08
N SER A 149 -1.75 -3.58 -6.95
CA SER A 149 -1.02 -3.49 -5.68
C SER A 149 -1.82 -2.73 -4.61
N ASN A 150 -2.45 -1.61 -4.99
CA ASN A 150 -3.28 -0.82 -4.07
C ASN A 150 -4.54 -1.57 -3.63
N LEU A 151 -5.19 -2.32 -4.54
CA LEU A 151 -6.35 -3.15 -4.20
C LEU A 151 -5.96 -4.23 -3.17
N TYR A 152 -4.83 -4.90 -3.38
CA TYR A 152 -4.31 -5.90 -2.44
C TYR A 152 -4.04 -5.29 -1.06
N ALA A 153 -3.40 -4.11 -1.02
CA ALA A 153 -3.18 -3.36 0.22
C ALA A 153 -4.49 -3.04 0.96
N GLY A 154 -5.48 -2.53 0.23
CA GLY A 154 -6.80 -2.21 0.79
C GLY A 154 -7.51 -3.42 1.39
N CYS A 155 -7.46 -4.57 0.71
CA CYS A 155 -8.01 -5.81 1.23
C CYS A 155 -7.31 -6.26 2.52
N LEU A 156 -5.97 -6.17 2.59
CA LEU A 156 -5.23 -6.53 3.81
C LEU A 156 -5.54 -5.59 4.98
N PHE A 157 -5.63 -4.28 4.74
CA PHE A 157 -5.98 -3.32 5.79
C PHE A 157 -7.40 -3.55 6.30
N LEU A 158 -8.35 -3.87 5.40
CA LEU A 158 -9.71 -4.23 5.79
C LEU A 158 -9.72 -5.51 6.65
N LEU A 159 -9.02 -6.56 6.22
CA LEU A 159 -8.91 -7.82 6.97
C LEU A 159 -8.27 -7.61 8.35
N THR A 160 -7.23 -6.79 8.45
CA THR A 160 -6.59 -6.43 9.72
C THR A 160 -7.59 -5.74 10.65
N THR A 161 -8.40 -4.82 10.11
CA THR A 161 -9.42 -4.10 10.88
C THR A 161 -10.52 -5.04 11.37
N ILE A 162 -11.01 -5.94 10.52
CA ILE A 162 -12.01 -6.95 10.89
C ILE A 162 -11.47 -7.88 11.97
N ALA A 163 -10.23 -8.36 11.83
CA ALA A 163 -9.59 -9.23 12.81
C ALA A 163 -9.42 -8.52 14.17
N ALA A 164 -9.00 -7.25 14.17
CA ALA A 164 -8.89 -6.43 15.38
C ALA A 164 -10.25 -6.22 16.05
N ALA A 165 -11.30 -5.94 15.28
CA ALA A 165 -12.67 -5.80 15.80
C ALA A 165 -13.17 -7.12 16.42
N ALA A 166 -12.95 -8.25 15.75
CA ALA A 166 -13.31 -9.56 16.28
C ALA A 166 -12.56 -9.88 17.58
N MET A 167 -11.30 -9.48 17.70
CA MET A 167 -10.50 -9.63 18.93
C MET A 167 -11.08 -8.80 20.08
N VAL A 168 -11.50 -7.55 19.83
CA VAL A 168 -12.16 -6.69 20.82
C VAL A 168 -13.47 -7.32 21.27
N ILE A 169 -14.35 -7.65 20.33
CA ILE A 169 -15.67 -8.23 20.64
C ILE A 169 -15.49 -9.52 21.45
N GLY A 170 -14.61 -10.43 21.00
CA GLY A 170 -14.34 -11.68 21.71
C GLY A 170 -13.80 -11.47 23.12
N SER A 171 -12.93 -10.50 23.33
CA SER A 171 -12.36 -10.16 24.65
C SER A 171 -13.40 -9.59 25.59
N PHE A 172 -14.27 -8.72 25.12
CA PHE A 172 -15.35 -8.14 25.93
C PHE A 172 -16.43 -9.17 26.27
N ILE A 173 -16.83 -10.05 25.34
CA ILE A 173 -17.72 -11.18 25.61
C ILE A 173 -17.10 -12.09 26.69
N TRP A 174 -15.81 -12.41 26.56
CA TRP A 174 -15.11 -13.25 27.53
C TRP A 174 -15.03 -12.60 28.92
N PHE A 175 -14.82 -11.29 28.99
CA PHE A 175 -14.91 -10.54 30.24
C PHE A 175 -16.32 -10.58 30.82
N ALA A 176 -17.36 -10.35 30.03
CA ALA A 176 -18.76 -10.39 30.48
C ALA A 176 -19.16 -11.76 31.01
N ILE A 177 -18.76 -12.85 30.33
CA ILE A 177 -18.99 -14.23 30.84
C ILE A 177 -18.29 -14.45 32.19
N GLY A 178 -17.06 -13.91 32.35
CA GLY A 178 -16.31 -13.98 33.60
C GLY A 178 -17.06 -13.29 34.75
N ARG A 179 -17.62 -12.12 34.48
CA ARG A 179 -18.47 -11.37 35.45
C ARG A 179 -19.73 -12.13 35.81
N SER A 180 -20.43 -12.69 34.83
CA SER A 180 -21.65 -13.49 35.06
C SER A 180 -21.35 -14.76 35.89
N LYS A 181 -20.23 -15.39 35.70
CA LYS A 181 -19.83 -16.60 36.44
C LYS A 181 -19.24 -16.31 37.82
N ARG A 182 -19.26 -15.06 38.30
CA ARG A 182 -18.72 -14.63 39.60
C ARG A 182 -17.30 -15.11 39.84
N LEU A 183 -16.41 -14.98 38.83
CA LEU A 183 -14.99 -15.32 38.97
C LEU A 183 -14.35 -14.53 40.11
N ASN A 184 -13.27 -15.06 40.68
CA ASN A 184 -12.43 -14.34 41.63
C ASN A 184 -12.04 -12.95 41.08
N HIS A 185 -12.01 -11.95 41.94
CA HIS A 185 -11.76 -10.54 41.61
C HIS A 185 -10.47 -10.37 40.80
N SER A 186 -9.37 -11.04 41.16
CA SER A 186 -8.08 -10.99 40.46
C SER A 186 -8.17 -11.51 39.01
N LEU A 187 -8.91 -12.60 38.77
CA LEU A 187 -9.14 -13.16 37.45
C LEU A 187 -10.08 -12.28 36.61
N LEU A 188 -11.06 -11.63 37.25
CA LEU A 188 -11.95 -10.72 36.56
C LEU A 188 -11.21 -9.45 36.13
N GLU A 189 -10.37 -8.86 36.97
CA GLU A 189 -9.54 -7.70 36.63
C GLU A 189 -8.52 -8.04 35.54
N ALA A 190 -7.94 -9.24 35.54
CA ALA A 190 -7.06 -9.68 34.47
C ALA A 190 -7.78 -9.83 33.13
N ARG A 191 -9.07 -10.32 33.10
CA ARG A 191 -9.89 -10.36 31.89
C ARG A 191 -10.27 -8.97 31.39
N LYS A 192 -10.55 -8.04 32.31
CA LYS A 192 -10.80 -6.63 31.99
C LYS A 192 -9.57 -6.01 31.33
N ALA A 193 -8.38 -6.26 31.87
CA ALA A 193 -7.12 -5.78 31.29
C ALA A 193 -6.90 -6.32 29.86
N VAL A 194 -7.22 -7.61 29.59
CA VAL A 194 -7.18 -8.17 28.25
C VAL A 194 -8.17 -7.46 27.31
N ALA A 195 -9.41 -7.22 27.76
CA ALA A 195 -10.43 -6.54 26.96
C ALA A 195 -10.01 -5.09 26.63
N LEU A 196 -9.47 -4.35 27.60
CA LEU A 196 -9.04 -2.97 27.39
C LEU A 196 -7.79 -2.90 26.49
N SER A 197 -6.84 -3.81 26.66
CA SER A 197 -5.62 -3.82 25.82
C SER A 197 -5.90 -4.17 24.35
N SER A 198 -7.04 -4.81 24.05
CA SER A 198 -7.45 -5.09 22.66
C SER A 198 -7.92 -3.84 21.88
N LEU A 199 -8.22 -2.73 22.56
CA LEU A 199 -8.66 -1.49 21.91
C LEU A 199 -7.53 -0.78 21.16
N THR A 200 -6.29 -0.85 21.66
CA THR A 200 -5.15 -0.15 21.05
C THR A 200 -4.83 -0.68 19.63
N PRO A 201 -4.72 -2.01 19.39
CA PRO A 201 -4.51 -2.49 18.03
C PRO A 201 -5.70 -2.23 17.11
N LEU A 202 -6.93 -2.21 17.62
CA LEU A 202 -8.10 -1.79 16.83
C LEU A 202 -7.99 -0.32 16.41
N ALA A 203 -7.61 0.58 17.30
CA ALA A 203 -7.41 1.99 16.96
C ALA A 203 -6.36 2.14 15.86
N GLY A 204 -5.22 1.46 15.95
CA GLY A 204 -4.20 1.44 14.90
C GLY A 204 -4.73 0.90 13.56
N ALA A 205 -5.48 -0.21 13.57
CA ALA A 205 -6.05 -0.80 12.38
C ALA A 205 -7.10 0.11 11.71
N VAL A 206 -7.94 0.78 12.49
CA VAL A 206 -8.92 1.76 11.98
C VAL A 206 -8.20 2.96 11.36
N ILE A 207 -7.18 3.51 12.02
CA ILE A 207 -6.38 4.62 11.46
C ILE A 207 -5.76 4.19 10.14
N LEU A 208 -5.14 3.00 10.08
CA LEU A 208 -4.51 2.46 8.88
C LEU A 208 -5.49 2.38 7.70
N TYR A 209 -6.66 1.76 7.93
CA TYR A 209 -7.69 1.58 6.90
C TYR A 209 -8.33 2.89 6.47
N THR A 210 -8.65 3.77 7.41
CA THR A 210 -9.26 5.09 7.12
C THR A 210 -8.29 5.96 6.33
N THR A 211 -7.00 5.98 6.72
CA THR A 211 -5.96 6.71 5.99
C THR A 211 -5.84 6.20 4.57
N PHE A 212 -5.86 4.88 4.36
CA PHE A 212 -5.82 4.29 3.02
C PHE A 212 -7.02 4.72 2.16
N ILE A 213 -8.24 4.71 2.71
CA ILE A 213 -9.43 5.16 1.96
C ILE A 213 -9.35 6.64 1.60
N LEU A 214 -8.93 7.50 2.53
CA LEU A 214 -8.93 8.95 2.34
C LEU A 214 -7.80 9.44 1.43
N THR A 215 -6.64 8.80 1.48
CA THR A 215 -5.43 9.28 0.76
C THR A 215 -5.13 8.50 -0.51
N GLY A 216 -5.79 7.37 -0.74
CA GLY A 216 -5.56 6.54 -1.91
C GLY A 216 -4.10 6.10 -2.07
N SER A 217 -3.37 5.88 -0.98
CA SER A 217 -1.94 5.50 -0.99
C SER A 217 -0.96 6.61 -1.40
N THR A 218 -1.24 7.86 -1.11
CA THR A 218 -0.37 8.98 -1.47
C THR A 218 0.77 9.19 -0.47
N ASN A 219 1.90 9.75 -0.93
CA ASN A 219 3.12 10.04 -0.16
C ASN A 219 2.91 10.88 1.10
N SER A 220 1.87 11.70 1.13
CA SER A 220 1.54 12.58 2.26
C SER A 220 1.10 11.83 3.52
N ALA A 221 0.83 10.52 3.42
CA ALA A 221 0.33 9.71 4.53
C ALA A 221 1.39 8.82 5.21
N ASP A 222 2.64 8.81 4.74
CA ASP A 222 3.70 7.90 5.26
C ASP A 222 3.86 7.98 6.78
N GLY A 223 3.85 9.18 7.35
CA GLY A 223 3.94 9.38 8.80
C GLY A 223 2.78 8.77 9.56
N ILE A 224 1.56 8.84 9.02
CA ILE A 224 0.35 8.29 9.64
C ILE A 224 0.37 6.76 9.59
N TYR A 225 0.82 6.17 8.48
CA TYR A 225 0.98 4.71 8.36
C TYR A 225 2.00 4.17 9.38
N ILE A 226 3.11 4.86 9.60
CA ILE A 226 4.10 4.49 10.63
C ILE A 226 3.46 4.52 12.02
N VAL A 227 2.75 5.60 12.36
CA VAL A 227 2.08 5.72 13.67
C VAL A 227 1.03 4.62 13.85
N ALA A 228 0.21 4.35 12.84
CA ALA A 228 -0.81 3.30 12.88
C ALA A 228 -0.20 1.91 13.11
N ASN A 229 0.89 1.57 12.40
CA ASN A 229 1.60 0.31 12.57
C ASN A 229 2.25 0.19 13.96
N VAL A 230 2.84 1.25 14.49
CA VAL A 230 3.39 1.29 15.85
C VAL A 230 2.30 1.06 16.89
N LEU A 231 1.12 1.66 16.74
CA LEU A 231 -0.04 1.43 17.62
C LEU A 231 -0.51 -0.03 17.57
N ILE A 232 -0.55 -0.64 16.38
CA ILE A 232 -0.89 -2.07 16.25
C ILE A 232 0.12 -2.94 16.99
N LEU A 233 1.42 -2.72 16.80
CA LEU A 233 2.48 -3.52 17.41
C LEU A 233 2.50 -3.38 18.94
N ILE A 234 2.44 -2.16 19.46
CA ILE A 234 2.40 -1.89 20.91
C ILE A 234 1.12 -2.49 21.51
N GLY A 235 -0.02 -2.31 20.82
CA GLY A 235 -1.28 -2.86 21.26
C GLY A 235 -1.28 -4.38 21.33
N LEU A 236 -0.69 -5.06 20.33
CA LEU A 236 -0.52 -6.51 20.34
C LEU A 236 0.39 -6.98 21.47
N ALA A 237 1.52 -6.32 21.69
CA ALA A 237 2.43 -6.66 22.79
C ALA A 237 1.73 -6.54 24.14
N SER A 238 0.97 -5.47 24.35
CA SER A 238 0.17 -5.25 25.56
C SER A 238 -0.92 -6.31 25.73
N TYR A 239 -1.63 -6.66 24.64
CA TYR A 239 -2.66 -7.68 24.64
C TYR A 239 -2.11 -9.06 25.01
N VAL A 240 -1.01 -9.47 24.38
CA VAL A 240 -0.32 -10.74 24.67
C VAL A 240 0.18 -10.79 26.12
N SER A 241 0.78 -9.70 26.60
CA SER A 241 1.23 -9.58 28.00
C SER A 241 0.06 -9.76 28.98
N SER A 242 -1.08 -9.15 28.69
CA SER A 242 -2.31 -9.26 29.51
C SER A 242 -2.85 -10.69 29.53
N ILE A 243 -2.82 -11.40 28.39
CA ILE A 243 -3.20 -12.82 28.31
C ILE A 243 -2.26 -13.70 29.13
N ILE A 244 -0.94 -13.50 29.02
CA ILE A 244 0.05 -14.27 29.79
C ILE A 244 -0.18 -14.07 31.29
N LYS A 245 -0.43 -12.83 31.71
CA LYS A 245 -0.75 -12.52 33.11
C LYS A 245 -2.01 -13.24 33.58
N TYR A 246 -3.09 -13.25 32.75
CA TYR A 246 -4.29 -14.01 33.05
C TYR A 246 -4.03 -15.51 33.17
N ILE A 247 -3.27 -16.10 32.26
CA ILE A 247 -2.94 -17.55 32.32
C ILE A 247 -2.21 -17.88 33.63
N LYS A 248 -1.19 -17.11 33.97
CA LYS A 248 -0.43 -17.31 35.23
C LYS A 248 -1.32 -17.22 36.48
N LEU A 249 -2.26 -16.27 36.51
CA LEU A 249 -3.19 -16.13 37.64
C LEU A 249 -4.19 -17.31 37.69
N ASN A 250 -4.67 -17.77 36.54
CA ASN A 250 -5.61 -18.88 36.47
C ASN A 250 -4.99 -20.20 36.88
N ASP A 251 -3.72 -20.45 36.51
CA ASP A 251 -2.99 -21.69 36.87
C ASP A 251 -2.64 -21.74 38.38
N ASN A 252 -2.44 -20.56 39.00
CA ASN A 252 -2.13 -20.46 40.41
C ASN A 252 -3.39 -20.38 41.32
N THR A 253 -4.59 -20.36 40.74
CA THR A 253 -5.84 -20.36 41.53
C THR A 253 -6.20 -21.80 41.90
N PRO A 254 -6.17 -22.20 43.15
CA PRO A 254 -6.52 -23.55 43.58
C PRO A 254 -7.95 -23.87 43.09
N THR A 255 -8.08 -24.96 42.36
CA THR A 255 -9.41 -25.50 42.02
C THR A 255 -10.04 -25.87 43.36
N ALA A 256 -11.05 -25.10 43.83
CA ALA A 256 -11.80 -25.44 45.02
C ALA A 256 -12.31 -26.89 44.84
N LEU A 257 -11.77 -27.79 45.63
CA LEU A 257 -12.27 -29.18 45.71
C LEU A 257 -13.78 -29.11 45.95
N PRO A 258 -14.58 -29.90 45.24
CA PRO A 258 -16.02 -29.94 45.52
C PRO A 258 -16.16 -30.27 47.00
N ALA A 259 -16.89 -29.40 47.76
CA ALA A 259 -17.21 -29.63 49.16
C ALA A 259 -17.84 -31.02 49.28
N HIS A 260 -17.10 -31.95 49.87
CA HIS A 260 -17.65 -33.24 50.26
C HIS A 260 -18.90 -32.90 51.14
N SER A 261 -20.07 -33.18 50.59
CA SER A 261 -21.30 -33.21 51.35
C SER A 261 -21.16 -34.32 52.37
N THR A 262 -20.71 -33.99 53.57
CA THR A 262 -20.88 -34.84 54.73
C THR A 262 -22.37 -34.97 55.02
N THR A 263 -22.98 -35.96 54.42
CA THR A 263 -24.31 -36.46 54.82
C THR A 263 -24.18 -36.91 56.25
N LYS A 264 -24.60 -36.04 57.19
CA LYS A 264 -24.73 -36.35 58.59
C LYS A 264 -25.93 -37.29 58.74
N ASN A 265 -25.71 -38.61 58.70
CA ASN A 265 -26.66 -39.58 59.17
C ASN A 265 -26.96 -39.27 60.65
N ARG A 266 -28.14 -38.69 60.93
CA ARG A 266 -28.76 -38.72 62.26
C ARG A 266 -29.71 -39.92 62.29
N ARG A 267 -29.35 -40.89 63.12
CA ARG A 267 -30.27 -41.88 63.69
C ARG A 267 -31.20 -41.26 64.71
#